data_fb0ada12988164ab93d1d2fdbd89ff16
#
_entry.id   fb0ada12988164ab93d1d2fdbd89ff16
#
_cell.length_a   1.000
_cell.length_b   1.000
_cell.length_c   1.000
_cell.angle_alpha   90.00
_cell.angle_beta   90.00
_cell.angle_gamma   90.00
#
_symmetry.space_group_name_H-M   'P 1'
#
loop_
_entity.id
_entity.type
_entity.pdbx_description
1 polymer ?
#
loop_
_entity_poly.entity_id
_entity_poly.type
_entity_poly.pdbx_seq_one_letter_code
_entity_poly.pdbx_strand_id
1 'polypeptide(L)'
;TGIFCRPSCASRLPKKENVTIFQKAEQAVEAGYRPCKRCRPLGKPVSKEEWVEEIDHILKEYFQQSLTLKDLAFMAKGSESYLRHVYKSVTGKTPQERLRELRLEYSKEILINTNLSIQEVAEHSGGLHAAYFAKLFRKTYGVSPMEYRKRHYK
;
A
#
# COMPACT_ATOMS: atom_id res chain seq x y z
N THR A 1 -14.05 8.18 16.04
CA THR A 1 -13.55 6.87 15.68
C THR A 1 -13.04 6.02 16.86
N GLY A 2 -13.04 6.56 18.08
CA GLY A 2 -12.69 5.83 19.27
C GLY A 2 -11.21 5.41 19.38
N ILE A 3 -10.31 6.12 18.69
CA ILE A 3 -8.87 5.88 18.74
C ILE A 3 -8.20 7.11 19.36
N PHE A 4 -7.28 6.90 20.31
CA PHE A 4 -6.50 7.99 20.88
C PHE A 4 -5.03 7.90 20.46
N CYS A 5 -4.41 9.06 20.28
CA CYS A 5 -3.05 9.20 19.80
C CYS A 5 -2.23 10.12 20.69
N ARG A 6 -0.90 10.05 20.58
CA ARG A 6 0.00 11.05 21.14
C ARG A 6 -0.15 12.35 20.33
N PRO A 7 0.08 13.54 20.95
CA PRO A 7 0.04 14.80 20.21
C PRO A 7 0.99 14.83 19.01
N SER A 8 2.10 14.10 19.08
CA SER A 8 3.11 14.02 18.02
C SER A 8 2.82 12.94 16.96
N CYS A 9 1.65 12.28 17.02
CA CYS A 9 1.31 11.23 16.07
C CYS A 9 1.21 11.79 14.65
N ALA A 10 1.87 11.11 13.70
CA ALA A 10 1.86 11.49 12.28
C ALA A 10 0.59 11.02 11.55
N SER A 11 -0.36 10.43 12.24
CA SER A 11 -1.66 10.05 11.67
C SER A 11 -2.49 11.27 11.31
N ARG A 12 -3.41 11.09 10.36
CA ARG A 12 -4.30 12.16 9.94
C ARG A 12 -5.10 12.72 11.12
N LEU A 13 -5.05 14.04 11.28
CA LEU A 13 -5.78 14.71 12.35
C LEU A 13 -7.29 14.64 12.09
N PRO A 14 -8.07 14.23 13.10
CA PRO A 14 -9.53 14.30 12.99
C PRO A 14 -10.00 15.76 13.04
N LYS A 15 -11.26 15.99 12.65
CA LYS A 15 -11.88 17.30 12.79
C LYS A 15 -11.94 17.67 14.28
N LYS A 16 -11.73 18.96 14.59
CA LYS A 16 -11.77 19.48 15.98
C LYS A 16 -13.03 19.06 16.74
N GLU A 17 -14.16 19.01 16.04
CA GLU A 17 -15.47 18.63 16.60
C GLU A 17 -15.49 17.21 17.18
N ASN A 18 -14.62 16.35 16.65
CA ASN A 18 -14.53 14.94 17.01
C ASN A 18 -13.35 14.64 17.94
N VAL A 19 -12.70 15.68 18.49
CA VAL A 19 -11.50 15.53 19.32
C VAL A 19 -11.86 15.72 20.78
N THR A 20 -11.48 14.76 21.62
CA THR A 20 -11.52 14.87 23.08
C THR A 20 -10.08 14.80 23.57
N ILE A 21 -9.70 15.74 24.41
CA ILE A 21 -8.33 15.81 24.96
C ILE A 21 -8.29 15.16 26.34
N PHE A 22 -7.36 14.23 26.51
CA PHE A 22 -7.11 13.57 27.80
C PHE A 22 -5.71 13.96 28.29
N GLN A 23 -5.58 14.18 29.58
CA GLN A 23 -4.28 14.49 30.19
C GLN A 23 -3.39 13.25 30.32
N LYS A 24 -3.98 12.09 30.49
CA LYS A 24 -3.28 10.81 30.60
C LYS A 24 -3.89 9.78 29.68
N ALA A 25 -3.05 8.87 29.17
CA ALA A 25 -3.49 7.80 28.28
C ALA A 25 -4.51 6.88 28.95
N GLU A 26 -4.37 6.63 30.26
CA GLU A 26 -5.28 5.79 31.04
C GLU A 26 -6.71 6.34 31.03
N GLN A 27 -6.86 7.66 31.05
CA GLN A 27 -8.18 8.31 30.99
C GLN A 27 -8.88 8.02 29.67
N ALA A 28 -8.14 8.00 28.57
CA ALA A 28 -8.71 7.66 27.26
C ALA A 28 -9.18 6.20 27.22
N VAL A 29 -8.41 5.27 27.79
CA VAL A 29 -8.80 3.86 27.88
C VAL A 29 -10.06 3.69 28.71
N GLU A 30 -10.16 4.35 29.85
CA GLU A 30 -11.35 4.31 30.73
C GLU A 30 -12.59 4.87 30.01
N ALA A 31 -12.41 5.85 29.13
CA ALA A 31 -13.49 6.41 28.31
C ALA A 31 -13.88 5.51 27.11
N GLY A 32 -13.23 4.36 26.94
CA GLY A 32 -13.54 3.41 25.87
C GLY A 32 -12.78 3.62 24.58
N TYR A 33 -11.76 4.47 24.57
CA TYR A 33 -10.93 4.69 23.38
C TYR A 33 -9.84 3.63 23.26
N ARG A 34 -9.53 3.24 22.03
CA ARG A 34 -8.45 2.29 21.73
C ARG A 34 -7.15 3.03 21.45
N PRO A 35 -5.99 2.52 21.88
CA PRO A 35 -4.70 3.13 21.54
C PRO A 35 -4.41 3.04 20.05
N CYS A 36 -3.86 4.11 19.47
CA CYS A 36 -3.42 4.14 18.09
C CYS A 36 -2.27 3.16 17.90
N LYS A 37 -2.40 2.25 16.93
CA LYS A 37 -1.36 1.26 16.62
C LYS A 37 -0.09 1.90 16.09
N ARG A 38 -0.21 3.06 15.47
CA ARG A 38 0.90 3.75 14.85
C ARG A 38 1.80 4.46 15.85
N CYS A 39 1.23 5.32 16.71
CA CYS A 39 2.03 6.02 17.71
C CYS A 39 2.18 5.26 19.03
N ARG A 40 1.37 4.24 19.25
CA ARG A 40 1.38 3.41 20.47
C ARG A 40 1.46 4.26 21.74
N PRO A 41 0.40 5.03 22.08
CA PRO A 41 0.46 5.96 23.20
C PRO A 41 0.71 5.29 24.56
N LEU A 42 0.49 3.98 24.65
CA LEU A 42 0.78 3.17 25.83
C LEU A 42 2.11 2.41 25.72
N GLY A 43 2.87 2.60 24.62
CA GLY A 43 4.13 1.91 24.38
C GLY A 43 5.06 2.75 23.49
N LYS A 44 6.04 2.10 22.85
CA LYS A 44 6.95 2.78 21.92
C LYS A 44 6.22 3.12 20.62
N PRO A 45 6.46 4.33 20.04
CA PRO A 45 5.92 4.67 18.71
C PRO A 45 6.43 3.68 17.66
N VAL A 46 5.61 3.48 16.62
CA VAL A 46 5.99 2.66 15.46
C VAL A 46 7.16 3.34 14.73
N SER A 47 8.23 2.60 14.44
CA SER A 47 9.36 3.09 13.67
C SER A 47 8.95 3.28 12.20
N LYS A 48 9.75 4.05 11.45
CA LYS A 48 9.54 4.23 10.01
C LYS A 48 9.62 2.90 9.26
N GLU A 49 10.56 2.05 9.64
CA GLU A 49 10.76 0.73 9.06
C GLU A 49 9.56 -0.19 9.30
N GLU A 50 9.02 -0.23 10.51
CA GLU A 50 7.82 -0.99 10.85
C GLU A 50 6.61 -0.49 10.04
N TRP A 51 6.48 0.81 9.88
CA TRP A 51 5.38 1.40 9.11
C TRP A 51 5.50 1.06 7.62
N VAL A 52 6.71 1.05 7.08
CA VAL A 52 6.96 0.64 5.68
C VAL A 52 6.61 -0.84 5.49
N GLU A 53 6.91 -1.70 6.45
CA GLU A 53 6.50 -3.11 6.40
C GLU A 53 4.98 -3.25 6.35
N GLU A 54 4.26 -2.44 7.13
CA GLU A 54 2.80 -2.41 7.10
C GLU A 54 2.28 -1.96 5.73
N ILE A 55 2.89 -0.93 5.15
CA ILE A 55 2.55 -0.46 3.79
C ILE A 55 2.78 -1.55 2.76
N ASP A 56 3.91 -2.25 2.82
CA ASP A 56 4.23 -3.35 1.93
C ASP A 56 3.22 -4.48 2.06
N HIS A 57 2.79 -4.78 3.26
CA HIS A 57 1.76 -5.79 3.51
C HIS A 57 0.42 -5.40 2.84
N ILE A 58 0.02 -4.14 2.98
CA ILE A 58 -1.19 -3.61 2.33
C ILE A 58 -1.06 -3.71 0.79
N LEU A 59 0.10 -3.33 0.25
CA LEU A 59 0.35 -3.41 -1.19
C LEU A 59 0.23 -4.85 -1.70
N LYS A 60 0.82 -5.81 -1.01
CA LYS A 60 0.78 -7.23 -1.38
C LYS A 60 -0.62 -7.81 -1.30
N GLU A 61 -1.43 -7.35 -0.36
CA GLU A 61 -2.79 -7.83 -0.17
C GLU A 61 -3.77 -7.24 -1.16
N TYR A 62 -3.60 -5.98 -1.56
CA TYR A 62 -4.57 -5.23 -2.35
C TYR A 62 -4.10 -4.85 -3.76
N PHE A 63 -2.95 -5.33 -4.23
CA PHE A 63 -2.40 -4.89 -5.53
C PHE A 63 -3.29 -5.23 -6.73
N GLN A 64 -4.13 -6.25 -6.63
CA GLN A 64 -5.06 -6.65 -7.68
C GLN A 64 -6.27 -5.72 -7.80
N GLN A 65 -6.51 -4.90 -6.79
CA GLN A 65 -7.62 -3.96 -6.77
C GLN A 65 -7.17 -2.58 -7.22
N SER A 66 -8.14 -1.71 -7.50
CA SER A 66 -7.87 -0.30 -7.76
C SER A 66 -7.40 0.36 -6.46
N LEU A 67 -6.11 0.57 -6.33
CA LEU A 67 -5.49 1.13 -5.13
C LEU A 67 -4.78 2.44 -5.49
N THR A 68 -5.33 3.56 -5.00
CA THR A 68 -4.73 4.88 -5.17
C THR A 68 -3.79 5.19 -4.01
N LEU A 69 -2.93 6.19 -4.19
CA LEU A 69 -2.07 6.67 -3.09
C LEU A 69 -2.92 7.17 -1.91
N LYS A 70 -4.06 7.78 -2.20
CA LYS A 70 -5.01 8.25 -1.19
C LYS A 70 -5.56 7.08 -0.37
N ASP A 71 -5.97 5.99 -1.03
CA ASP A 71 -6.45 4.79 -0.36
C ASP A 71 -5.38 4.19 0.53
N LEU A 72 -4.16 4.08 0.01
CA LEU A 72 -3.03 3.54 0.75
C LEU A 72 -2.71 4.38 1.98
N ALA A 73 -2.71 5.71 1.85
CA ALA A 73 -2.48 6.63 2.96
C ALA A 73 -3.57 6.50 4.03
N PHE A 74 -4.81 6.35 3.62
CA PHE A 74 -5.94 6.13 4.53
C PHE A 74 -5.77 4.82 5.30
N MET A 75 -5.45 3.73 4.61
CA MET A 75 -5.27 2.41 5.23
C MET A 75 -4.06 2.36 6.15
N ALA A 76 -2.98 3.06 5.80
CA ALA A 76 -1.75 3.14 6.60
C ALA A 76 -1.80 4.26 7.66
N LYS A 77 -2.90 4.99 7.75
CA LYS A 77 -3.13 6.08 8.71
C LYS A 77 -2.08 7.20 8.62
N GLY A 78 -1.87 7.71 7.42
CA GLY A 78 -0.94 8.80 7.18
C GLY A 78 -1.41 9.74 6.08
N SER A 79 -0.65 10.80 5.82
CA SER A 79 -0.87 11.66 4.67
C SER A 79 -0.19 11.04 3.44
N GLU A 80 -0.68 11.37 2.25
CA GLU A 80 -0.08 10.93 0.99
C GLU A 80 1.38 11.37 0.87
N SER A 81 1.64 12.63 1.20
CA SER A 81 2.96 13.24 1.12
C SER A 81 3.96 12.56 2.08
N TYR A 82 3.56 12.36 3.33
CA TYR A 82 4.41 11.72 4.33
C TYR A 82 4.68 10.25 3.98
N LEU A 83 3.65 9.54 3.54
CA LEU A 83 3.77 8.15 3.13
C LEU A 83 4.78 8.00 1.97
N ARG A 84 4.66 8.84 0.96
CA ARG A 84 5.56 8.84 -0.20
C ARG A 84 7.00 9.11 0.24
N HIS A 85 7.20 10.12 1.08
CA HIS A 85 8.51 10.50 1.59
C HIS A 85 9.16 9.38 2.40
N VAL A 86 8.46 8.85 3.37
CA VAL A 86 8.97 7.80 4.26
C VAL A 86 9.26 6.52 3.50
N TYR A 87 8.30 6.09 2.66
CA TYR A 87 8.46 4.86 1.89
C TYR A 87 9.69 4.93 0.98
N LYS A 88 9.86 6.05 0.28
CA LYS A 88 11.03 6.26 -0.58
C LYS A 88 12.32 6.34 0.21
N SER A 89 12.32 6.97 1.38
CA SER A 89 13.53 7.08 2.22
C SER A 89 14.01 5.73 2.75
N VAL A 90 13.09 4.82 3.03
CA VAL A 90 13.42 3.49 3.56
C VAL A 90 13.71 2.47 2.45
N THR A 91 12.91 2.46 1.39
CA THR A 91 13.01 1.44 0.34
C THR A 91 13.75 1.89 -0.93
N GLY A 92 13.92 3.20 -1.13
CA GLY A 92 14.47 3.77 -2.35
C GLY A 92 13.47 3.89 -3.50
N LYS A 93 12.23 3.47 -3.29
CA LYS A 93 11.16 3.47 -4.30
C LYS A 93 9.91 4.17 -3.78
N THR A 94 9.07 4.68 -4.70
CA THR A 94 7.76 5.18 -4.33
C THR A 94 6.79 4.02 -4.13
N PRO A 95 5.71 4.20 -3.34
CA PRO A 95 4.69 3.16 -3.20
C PRO A 95 4.06 2.75 -4.54
N GLN A 96 3.91 3.71 -5.45
CA GLN A 96 3.36 3.47 -6.79
C GLN A 96 4.26 2.59 -7.64
N GLU A 97 5.58 2.82 -7.58
CA GLU A 97 6.58 1.97 -8.25
C GLU A 97 6.51 0.54 -7.72
N ARG A 98 6.41 0.38 -6.42
CA ARG A 98 6.29 -0.95 -5.80
C ARG A 98 5.00 -1.65 -6.18
N LEU A 99 3.89 -0.92 -6.20
CA LEU A 99 2.59 -1.47 -6.63
C LEU A 99 2.67 -1.98 -8.08
N ARG A 100 3.31 -1.21 -8.94
CA ARG A 100 3.52 -1.57 -10.33
C ARG A 100 4.37 -2.84 -10.48
N GLU A 101 5.44 -2.96 -9.70
CA GLU A 101 6.28 -4.15 -9.67
C GLU A 101 5.49 -5.40 -9.25
N LEU A 102 4.70 -5.30 -8.20
CA LEU A 102 3.88 -6.40 -7.71
C LEU A 102 2.89 -6.88 -8.77
N ARG A 103 2.25 -5.95 -9.46
CA ARG A 103 1.33 -6.25 -10.55
C ARG A 103 2.02 -6.96 -11.71
N LEU A 104 3.20 -6.50 -12.09
CA LEU A 104 3.97 -7.10 -13.17
C LEU A 104 4.51 -8.50 -12.81
N GLU A 105 4.99 -8.68 -11.60
CA GLU A 105 5.45 -9.99 -11.11
C GLU A 105 4.31 -11.02 -11.13
N TYR A 106 3.15 -10.63 -10.65
CA TYR A 106 1.95 -11.48 -10.69
C TYR A 106 1.55 -11.80 -12.12
N SER A 107 1.62 -10.82 -13.02
CA SER A 107 1.28 -11.03 -14.42
C SER A 107 2.17 -12.07 -15.10
N LYS A 108 3.44 -12.14 -14.73
CA LYS A 108 4.35 -13.17 -15.24
C LYS A 108 3.89 -14.59 -14.87
N GLU A 109 3.46 -14.75 -13.63
CA GLU A 109 2.97 -16.04 -13.14
C GLU A 109 1.75 -16.51 -13.93
N ILE A 110 0.75 -15.63 -14.09
CA ILE A 110 -0.47 -16.02 -14.80
C ILE A 110 -0.26 -16.14 -16.32
N LEU A 111 0.72 -15.43 -16.88
CA LEU A 111 1.07 -15.61 -18.30
C LEU A 111 1.57 -17.03 -18.61
N ILE A 112 2.38 -17.61 -17.75
CA ILE A 112 2.98 -18.93 -17.96
C ILE A 112 2.12 -20.08 -17.42
N ASN A 113 1.23 -19.83 -16.50
CA ASN A 113 0.41 -20.86 -15.84
C ASN A 113 -1.03 -20.92 -16.35
N THR A 114 -1.46 -19.99 -17.20
CA THR A 114 -2.84 -19.93 -17.69
C THR A 114 -2.89 -19.62 -19.19
N ASN A 115 -4.07 -19.84 -19.79
CA ASN A 115 -4.36 -19.50 -21.18
C ASN A 115 -5.13 -18.17 -21.30
N LEU A 116 -5.16 -17.37 -20.26
CA LEU A 116 -5.88 -16.09 -20.27
C LEU A 116 -5.34 -15.18 -21.37
N SER A 117 -6.24 -14.42 -21.99
CA SER A 117 -5.83 -13.39 -22.96
C SER A 117 -4.97 -12.33 -22.28
N ILE A 118 -4.20 -11.56 -23.07
CA ILE A 118 -3.39 -10.47 -22.52
C ILE A 118 -4.27 -9.45 -21.82
N GLN A 119 -5.46 -9.17 -22.34
CA GLN A 119 -6.43 -8.29 -21.70
C GLN A 119 -6.86 -8.83 -20.33
N GLU A 120 -7.18 -10.09 -20.24
CA GLU A 120 -7.57 -10.73 -18.98
C GLU A 120 -6.41 -10.73 -17.98
N VAL A 121 -5.19 -11.00 -18.42
CA VAL A 121 -4.00 -10.91 -17.59
C VAL A 121 -3.84 -9.50 -17.02
N ALA A 122 -4.00 -8.47 -17.85
CA ALA A 122 -3.91 -7.08 -17.42
C ALA A 122 -4.99 -6.75 -16.37
N GLU A 123 -6.20 -7.20 -16.58
CA GLU A 123 -7.31 -7.00 -15.64
C GLU A 123 -7.07 -7.67 -14.30
N HIS A 124 -6.64 -8.93 -14.30
CA HIS A 124 -6.33 -9.68 -13.07
C HIS A 124 -5.11 -9.12 -12.32
N SER A 125 -4.22 -8.43 -13.02
CA SER A 125 -3.01 -7.86 -12.44
C SER A 125 -3.23 -6.44 -11.87
N GLY A 126 -4.47 -6.03 -11.64
CA GLY A 126 -4.80 -4.75 -11.01
C GLY A 126 -5.65 -3.80 -11.85
N GLY A 127 -6.39 -4.34 -12.82
CA GLY A 127 -7.32 -3.54 -13.63
C GLY A 127 -6.63 -2.64 -14.65
N LEU A 128 -5.47 -3.03 -15.16
CA LEU A 128 -4.72 -2.26 -16.16
C LEU A 128 -5.32 -2.46 -17.55
N HIS A 129 -5.27 -1.41 -18.40
CA HIS A 129 -5.59 -1.55 -19.81
C HIS A 129 -4.53 -2.38 -20.52
N ALA A 130 -4.93 -3.25 -21.43
CA ALA A 130 -4.03 -4.16 -22.14
C ALA A 130 -2.88 -3.44 -22.83
N ALA A 131 -3.14 -2.33 -23.53
CA ALA A 131 -2.12 -1.55 -24.22
C ALA A 131 -1.09 -0.95 -23.26
N TYR A 132 -1.54 -0.37 -22.17
CA TYR A 132 -0.69 0.19 -21.12
C TYR A 132 0.13 -0.91 -20.43
N PHE A 133 -0.52 -2.02 -20.10
CA PHE A 133 0.12 -3.18 -19.51
C PHE A 133 1.24 -3.72 -20.40
N ALA A 134 0.97 -3.93 -21.69
CA ALA A 134 1.96 -4.44 -22.65
C ALA A 134 3.18 -3.53 -22.75
N LYS A 135 2.94 -2.22 -22.82
CA LYS A 135 4.00 -1.22 -22.86
C LYS A 135 4.87 -1.24 -21.61
N LEU A 136 4.22 -1.29 -20.44
CA LEU A 136 4.89 -1.32 -19.16
C LEU A 136 5.69 -2.62 -18.96
N PHE A 137 5.12 -3.74 -19.34
CA PHE A 137 5.76 -5.05 -19.28
C PHE A 137 7.03 -5.08 -20.14
N ARG A 138 6.92 -4.61 -21.39
CA ARG A 138 8.06 -4.55 -22.32
C ARG A 138 9.16 -3.62 -21.80
N LYS A 139 8.78 -2.48 -21.24
CA LYS A 139 9.74 -1.52 -20.66
C LYS A 139 10.51 -2.15 -19.49
N THR A 140 9.83 -2.96 -18.69
CA THR A 140 10.41 -3.58 -17.48
C THR A 140 11.24 -4.82 -17.79
N TYR A 141 10.75 -5.69 -18.70
CA TYR A 141 11.35 -6.99 -18.95
C TYR A 141 12.00 -7.13 -20.33
N GLY A 142 11.92 -6.12 -21.18
CA GLY A 142 12.53 -6.12 -22.49
C GLY A 142 11.81 -6.91 -23.59
N VAL A 143 10.74 -7.63 -23.25
CA VAL A 143 9.92 -8.42 -24.18
C VAL A 143 8.45 -8.16 -23.94
N SER A 144 7.60 -8.36 -24.96
CA SER A 144 6.15 -8.22 -24.81
C SER A 144 5.57 -9.37 -23.95
N PRO A 145 4.39 -9.20 -23.37
CA PRO A 145 3.74 -10.28 -22.64
C PRO A 145 3.53 -11.53 -23.47
N MET A 146 3.19 -11.38 -24.74
CA MET A 146 3.03 -12.50 -25.69
C MET A 146 4.33 -13.26 -25.93
N GLU A 147 5.42 -12.53 -26.16
CA GLU A 147 6.75 -13.12 -26.34
C GLU A 147 7.22 -13.82 -25.10
N TYR A 148 6.96 -13.24 -23.94
CA TYR A 148 7.28 -13.85 -22.64
C TYR A 148 6.55 -15.18 -22.48
N ARG A 149 5.25 -15.21 -22.79
CA ARG A 149 4.45 -16.44 -22.72
C ARG A 149 5.00 -17.53 -23.64
N LYS A 150 5.33 -17.17 -24.88
CA LYS A 150 5.89 -18.14 -25.85
C LYS A 150 7.19 -18.75 -25.37
N ARG A 151 8.05 -17.98 -24.73
CA ARG A 151 9.35 -18.44 -24.22
C ARG A 151 9.25 -19.31 -22.98
N HIS A 152 8.27 -19.07 -22.12
CA HIS A 152 8.18 -19.66 -20.78
C HIS A 152 6.93 -20.52 -20.55
N TYR A 153 6.02 -20.57 -21.50
CA TYR A 153 4.78 -21.33 -21.35
C TYR A 153 5.07 -22.82 -21.15
N LYS A 154 4.45 -23.37 -20.13
CA LYS A 154 4.62 -24.78 -19.78
C LYS A 154 3.45 -25.62 -20.25
#